data_3c48aa6c8d02270521f05bb5b2129813
#
_entry.id   3c48aa6c8d02270521f05bb5b2129813
#
_cell.length_a   1.000
_cell.length_b   1.000
_cell.length_c   1.000
_cell.angle_alpha   90.00
_cell.angle_beta   90.00
_cell.angle_gamma   90.00
#
_symmetry.space_group_name_H-M   'P 1'
#
loop_
_entity.id
_entity.type
_entity.pdbx_description
1 polymer ?
#
loop_
_entity_poly.entity_id
_entity_poly.type
_entity_poly.pdbx_seq_one_letter_code
_entity_poly.pdbx_strand_id
1 'polypeptide(L)'
;MCNSSFARILLVSSILSGFLVWGQTPATSSSAPASGPTISAATEQIPLADLQALVQKQFGAGFEVVTEPPLSKVGGAKVLTDQPNIATWSPLLVGDFDGDGVEDAVIIARNKNALIESDAYHYKVSDPYNGHFGYGNPEVTMDFNAQDPVHNLDLLIIHGSGKEGWRAETPKAKFVVINVPFELATVAHATLKKKSVNAIRVEESDTMSSLIFWDGKKYRYAPGGGTL
;
A
#
# COMPACT_ATOMS: atom_id res chain seq x y z
N MET A 1 -46.89 32.85 21.01
CA MET A 1 -46.55 33.96 21.95
C MET A 1 -45.09 34.22 21.86
N CYS A 2 -44.88 35.33 21.27
CA CYS A 2 -43.98 36.46 21.56
C CYS A 2 -42.51 36.13 21.39
N ASN A 3 -41.97 36.70 20.37
CA ASN A 3 -41.40 38.07 20.18
C ASN A 3 -39.96 38.11 20.63
N SER A 4 -39.02 38.68 20.04
CA SER A 4 -38.76 39.78 19.12
C SER A 4 -37.27 40.00 19.19
N SER A 5 -36.63 40.30 18.20
CA SER A 5 -36.33 41.57 17.53
C SER A 5 -34.95 42.14 17.78
N PHE A 6 -34.34 42.55 16.70
CA PHE A 6 -33.49 43.71 16.43
C PHE A 6 -32.11 43.83 17.15
N ALA A 7 -31.01 44.04 16.46
CA ALA A 7 -30.65 45.33 15.96
C ALA A 7 -29.46 45.29 14.95
N ARG A 8 -29.65 46.03 13.90
CA ARG A 8 -28.66 46.54 12.95
C ARG A 8 -27.76 47.57 13.62
N ILE A 9 -26.48 47.61 13.30
CA ILE A 9 -25.73 48.85 13.22
C ILE A 9 -24.83 48.83 12.01
N LEU A 10 -25.12 49.73 11.09
CA LEU A 10 -24.31 50.26 10.00
C LEU A 10 -23.46 51.42 10.54
N LEU A 11 -22.25 51.56 10.09
CA LEU A 11 -21.49 52.82 10.00
C LEU A 11 -20.27 52.54 9.10
N VAL A 12 -20.19 53.00 7.99
CA VAL A 12 -19.95 54.07 7.05
C VAL A 12 -18.81 54.99 7.45
N SER A 13 -18.01 55.31 6.45
CA SER A 13 -17.08 56.44 6.22
C SER A 13 -15.63 56.19 6.63
N SER A 14 -14.64 56.69 5.95
CA SER A 14 -14.44 57.37 4.65
C SER A 14 -12.94 57.50 4.40
N ILE A 15 -12.54 57.35 3.17
CA ILE A 15 -11.59 58.14 2.38
C ILE A 15 -10.38 58.76 3.13
N LEU A 16 -9.15 58.47 2.72
CA LEU A 16 -8.32 59.52 2.08
C LEU A 16 -7.10 58.93 1.39
N SER A 17 -6.89 59.46 0.24
CA SER A 17 -5.83 59.26 -0.75
C SER A 17 -4.45 59.65 -0.21
N GLY A 18 -3.43 58.98 -0.73
CA GLY A 18 -2.03 59.46 -0.57
C GLY A 18 -1.13 58.69 -1.53
N PHE A 19 -0.92 59.25 -2.71
CA PHE A 19 0.15 58.90 -3.66
C PHE A 19 1.52 59.02 -2.98
N LEU A 20 2.41 58.06 -3.25
CA LEU A 20 3.75 58.38 -3.73
C LEU A 20 4.46 57.10 -4.24
N VAL A 21 4.79 57.16 -5.47
CA VAL A 21 5.64 56.33 -6.28
C VAL A 21 7.09 56.44 -5.82
N TRP A 22 7.84 55.38 -5.96
CA TRP A 22 9.25 55.15 -6.35
C TRP A 22 9.71 53.89 -5.65
N GLY A 23 9.98 52.86 -6.30
CA GLY A 23 10.98 52.63 -7.28
C GLY A 23 11.83 51.48 -6.82
N GLN A 24 11.76 50.34 -7.56
CA GLN A 24 12.85 49.38 -7.81
C GLN A 24 13.32 48.50 -6.67
N THR A 25 13.48 47.24 -6.82
CA THR A 25 14.03 46.38 -7.86
C THR A 25 13.52 44.95 -7.62
N PRO A 26 13.38 44.09 -8.62
CA PRO A 26 13.02 42.71 -8.38
C PRO A 26 14.24 41.94 -7.88
N ALA A 27 14.26 41.65 -6.61
CA ALA A 27 15.12 40.58 -6.12
C ALA A 27 14.46 39.25 -6.50
N THR A 28 15.00 38.63 -7.55
CA THR A 28 14.73 37.27 -7.95
C THR A 28 15.25 36.33 -6.86
N SER A 29 14.45 36.11 -5.84
CA SER A 29 14.67 34.99 -4.93
C SER A 29 14.11 33.74 -5.62
N SER A 30 14.97 33.06 -6.35
CA SER A 30 14.80 31.69 -6.73
C SER A 30 14.70 30.84 -5.45
N SER A 31 13.50 30.63 -4.97
CA SER A 31 13.24 29.57 -4.01
C SER A 31 13.29 28.26 -4.79
N ALA A 32 14.43 27.58 -4.69
CA ALA A 32 14.52 26.19 -5.10
C ALA A 32 13.41 25.41 -4.39
N PRO A 33 12.68 24.54 -5.10
CA PRO A 33 11.75 23.65 -4.45
C PRO A 33 12.54 22.79 -3.47
N ALA A 34 12.09 22.76 -2.22
CA ALA A 34 12.61 21.84 -1.21
C ALA A 34 12.48 20.43 -1.78
N SER A 35 13.62 19.83 -2.07
CA SER A 35 13.72 18.43 -2.43
C SER A 35 13.22 17.65 -1.22
N GLY A 36 12.00 17.13 -1.29
CA GLY A 36 11.52 16.12 -0.37
C GLY A 36 12.48 14.92 -0.41
N PRO A 37 12.56 14.13 0.64
CA PRO A 37 13.43 12.98 0.68
C PRO A 37 13.09 12.06 -0.51
N THR A 38 13.97 12.03 -1.49
CA THR A 38 13.94 11.03 -2.55
C THR A 38 14.34 9.73 -1.89
N ILE A 39 13.36 8.91 -1.50
CA ILE A 39 13.62 7.52 -1.14
C ILE A 39 14.07 6.87 -2.45
N SER A 40 15.38 6.72 -2.58
CA SER A 40 15.99 5.97 -3.65
C SER A 40 15.56 4.52 -3.46
N ALA A 41 14.67 4.05 -4.32
CA ALA A 41 14.32 2.64 -4.41
C ALA A 41 15.50 1.86 -5.03
N ALA A 42 16.60 1.78 -4.31
CA ALA A 42 17.55 0.70 -4.49
C ALA A 42 16.86 -0.52 -3.86
N THR A 43 16.27 -1.38 -4.67
CA THR A 43 15.80 -2.69 -4.26
C THR A 43 17.02 -3.44 -3.74
N GLU A 44 17.24 -3.37 -2.43
CA GLU A 44 18.26 -4.17 -1.77
C GLU A 44 17.86 -5.63 -1.96
N GLN A 45 18.65 -6.35 -2.76
CA GLN A 45 18.40 -7.76 -3.05
C GLN A 45 18.77 -8.55 -1.78
N ILE A 46 17.79 -8.79 -0.93
CA ILE A 46 17.96 -9.68 0.20
C ILE A 46 18.02 -11.11 -0.32
N PRO A 47 19.00 -11.91 0.12
CA PRO A 47 19.05 -13.32 -0.22
C PRO A 47 17.73 -14.01 0.15
N LEU A 48 17.22 -14.85 -0.73
CA LEU A 48 15.94 -15.54 -0.51
C LEU A 48 15.92 -16.34 0.81
N ALA A 49 17.04 -16.95 1.18
CA ALA A 49 17.14 -17.68 2.43
C ALA A 49 16.92 -16.78 3.66
N ASP A 50 17.44 -15.54 3.63
CA ASP A 50 17.28 -14.58 4.71
C ASP A 50 15.84 -14.07 4.76
N LEU A 51 15.21 -13.86 3.60
CA LEU A 51 13.81 -13.48 3.51
C LEU A 51 12.90 -14.61 4.04
N GLN A 52 13.17 -15.86 3.70
CA GLN A 52 12.45 -17.02 4.23
C GLN A 52 12.63 -17.15 5.76
N ALA A 53 13.83 -16.93 6.27
CA ALA A 53 14.11 -16.94 7.71
C ALA A 53 13.34 -15.82 8.45
N LEU A 54 13.29 -14.62 7.85
CA LEU A 54 12.48 -13.52 8.37
C LEU A 54 10.99 -13.89 8.41
N VAL A 55 10.46 -14.46 7.34
CA VAL A 55 9.05 -14.89 7.27
C VAL A 55 8.75 -15.92 8.36
N GLN A 56 9.61 -16.93 8.54
CA GLN A 56 9.41 -17.92 9.60
C GLN A 56 9.47 -17.30 11.00
N LYS A 57 10.36 -16.34 11.22
CA LYS A 57 10.46 -15.60 12.50
C LYS A 57 9.21 -14.76 12.76
N GLN A 58 8.67 -14.09 11.76
CA GLN A 58 7.61 -13.10 11.93
C GLN A 58 6.20 -13.65 11.78
N PHE A 59 6.01 -14.70 10.98
CA PHE A 59 4.69 -15.23 10.62
C PHE A 59 4.51 -16.72 10.90
N GLY A 60 5.60 -17.45 11.18
CA GLY A 60 5.56 -18.88 11.43
C GLY A 60 6.09 -19.73 10.28
N ALA A 61 6.26 -21.01 10.57
CA ALA A 61 6.85 -21.96 9.63
C ALA A 61 5.90 -22.41 8.52
N GLY A 62 4.61 -22.08 8.63
CA GLY A 62 3.59 -22.41 7.63
C GLY A 62 3.68 -21.62 6.33
N PHE A 63 4.45 -20.53 6.30
CA PHE A 63 4.59 -19.67 5.13
C PHE A 63 5.86 -19.98 4.33
N GLU A 64 5.70 -20.10 3.02
CA GLU A 64 6.77 -20.32 2.07
C GLU A 64 6.85 -19.13 1.10
N VAL A 65 8.01 -18.46 1.06
CA VAL A 65 8.24 -17.34 0.14
C VAL A 65 8.20 -17.83 -1.30
N VAL A 66 7.47 -17.14 -2.14
CA VAL A 66 7.35 -17.48 -3.57
C VAL A 66 8.62 -17.04 -4.29
N THR A 67 9.30 -17.97 -4.94
CA THR A 67 10.59 -17.74 -5.60
C THR A 67 10.46 -17.36 -7.07
N GLU A 68 9.34 -17.73 -7.67
CA GLU A 68 9.07 -17.51 -9.10
C GLU A 68 7.71 -16.82 -9.24
N PRO A 69 7.52 -15.95 -10.25
CA PRO A 69 6.22 -15.36 -10.49
C PRO A 69 5.21 -16.47 -10.72
N PRO A 70 4.00 -16.34 -10.17
CA PRO A 70 2.92 -17.26 -10.45
C PRO A 70 2.60 -17.18 -11.93
N LEU A 71 3.09 -18.13 -12.71
CA LEU A 71 2.81 -18.20 -14.13
C LEU A 71 1.38 -18.67 -14.31
N SER A 72 0.53 -17.82 -14.86
CA SER A 72 -0.72 -18.28 -15.45
C SER A 72 -0.40 -19.24 -16.60
N LYS A 73 -0.63 -20.54 -16.39
CA LYS A 73 -0.57 -21.54 -17.45
C LYS A 73 -1.81 -21.51 -18.35
N VAL A 74 -2.47 -20.39 -18.44
CA VAL A 74 -3.61 -20.26 -19.35
C VAL A 74 -3.11 -19.87 -20.73
N GLY A 75 -3.02 -20.90 -21.57
CA GLY A 75 -2.98 -20.71 -23.02
C GLY A 75 -1.70 -20.10 -23.58
N GLY A 76 -0.59 -20.89 -23.61
CA GLY A 76 0.50 -20.59 -24.54
C GLY A 76 1.13 -19.20 -24.44
N ALA A 77 1.02 -18.59 -23.31
CA ALA A 77 1.49 -17.23 -23.10
C ALA A 77 3.00 -17.17 -23.25
N LYS A 78 3.41 -16.53 -24.32
CA LYS A 78 4.71 -15.97 -24.52
C LYS A 78 5.09 -15.26 -23.22
N VAL A 79 6.10 -15.78 -22.55
CA VAL A 79 6.73 -15.08 -21.44
C VAL A 79 6.88 -13.63 -21.86
N LEU A 80 6.41 -12.70 -21.04
CA LEU A 80 6.48 -11.24 -21.29
C LEU A 80 7.92 -10.70 -21.30
N THR A 81 8.83 -11.43 -21.91
CA THR A 81 10.25 -11.05 -22.09
C THR A 81 10.45 -9.86 -23.02
N ASP A 82 9.41 -9.46 -23.77
CA ASP A 82 9.51 -8.39 -24.77
C ASP A 82 8.99 -7.04 -24.28
N GLN A 83 8.56 -6.93 -23.01
CA GLN A 83 8.20 -5.64 -22.42
C GLN A 83 9.43 -5.02 -21.75
N PRO A 84 9.98 -3.91 -22.26
CA PRO A 84 11.20 -3.29 -21.72
C PRO A 84 11.05 -2.69 -20.31
N ASN A 85 9.88 -2.80 -19.69
CA ASN A 85 9.56 -2.24 -18.37
C ASN A 85 8.96 -3.24 -17.38
N ILE A 86 9.12 -4.54 -17.59
CA ILE A 86 8.79 -5.48 -16.51
C ILE A 86 9.87 -5.32 -15.47
N ALA A 87 9.53 -4.63 -14.38
CA ALA A 87 10.32 -4.65 -13.16
C ALA A 87 10.63 -6.12 -12.87
N THR A 88 11.89 -6.42 -12.66
CA THR A 88 12.33 -7.76 -12.29
C THR A 88 11.44 -8.22 -11.15
N TRP A 89 10.71 -9.33 -11.36
CA TRP A 89 9.83 -9.87 -10.35
C TRP A 89 10.60 -10.05 -9.02
N SER A 90 10.00 -9.64 -7.94
CA SER A 90 10.57 -9.78 -6.60
C SER A 90 9.48 -10.26 -5.64
N PRO A 91 9.77 -11.24 -4.79
CA PRO A 91 8.84 -11.61 -3.72
C PRO A 91 8.76 -10.57 -2.61
N LEU A 92 9.61 -9.55 -2.63
CA LEU A 92 9.68 -8.48 -1.65
C LEU A 92 9.38 -7.14 -2.31
N LEU A 93 8.40 -6.44 -1.79
CA LEU A 93 8.08 -5.05 -2.10
C LEU A 93 8.36 -4.20 -0.86
N VAL A 94 8.98 -3.04 -1.06
CA VAL A 94 9.33 -2.13 0.02
C VAL A 94 8.74 -0.75 -0.23
N GLY A 95 8.17 -0.13 0.79
CA GLY A 95 7.54 1.18 0.70
C GLY A 95 6.92 1.59 2.02
N ASP A 96 6.37 2.79 2.10
CA ASP A 96 5.57 3.27 3.24
C ASP A 96 4.10 3.01 2.94
N PHE A 97 3.61 1.81 3.33
CA PHE A 97 2.26 1.37 2.99
C PHE A 97 1.19 1.87 3.97
N ASP A 98 1.56 2.29 5.17
CA ASP A 98 0.61 2.85 6.14
C ASP A 98 0.65 4.38 6.24
N GLY A 99 1.59 5.03 5.54
CA GLY A 99 1.70 6.48 5.41
C GLY A 99 2.27 7.16 6.64
N ASP A 100 3.07 6.47 7.45
CA ASP A 100 3.68 7.01 8.67
C ASP A 100 5.13 7.51 8.48
N GLY A 101 5.69 7.31 7.28
CA GLY A 101 7.04 7.72 6.92
C GLY A 101 8.12 6.71 7.30
N VAL A 102 7.75 5.53 7.78
CA VAL A 102 8.65 4.42 8.07
C VAL A 102 8.58 3.40 6.95
N GLU A 103 9.69 2.75 6.65
CA GLU A 103 9.74 1.73 5.60
C GLU A 103 9.05 0.44 6.05
N ASP A 104 8.07 0.00 5.26
CA ASP A 104 7.32 -1.23 5.40
C ASP A 104 7.76 -2.26 4.36
N ALA A 105 7.35 -3.51 4.55
CA ALA A 105 7.56 -4.58 3.58
C ALA A 105 6.27 -5.34 3.28
N VAL A 106 6.16 -5.80 2.03
CA VAL A 106 5.18 -6.78 1.58
C VAL A 106 5.94 -7.95 0.98
N ILE A 107 5.69 -9.15 1.49
CA ILE A 107 6.35 -10.38 1.05
C ILE A 107 5.30 -11.31 0.46
N ILE A 108 5.55 -11.81 -0.75
CA ILE A 108 4.66 -12.73 -1.42
C ILE A 108 5.00 -14.15 -0.98
N ALA A 109 4.03 -14.84 -0.40
CA ALA A 109 4.20 -16.17 0.16
C ALA A 109 3.01 -17.07 -0.15
N ARG A 110 3.16 -18.36 0.15
CA ARG A 110 2.08 -19.34 0.17
C ARG A 110 1.91 -19.90 1.56
N ASN A 111 0.66 -20.17 1.93
CA ASN A 111 0.30 -20.91 3.12
C ASN A 111 -0.91 -21.78 2.83
N LYS A 112 -1.05 -22.88 3.55
CA LYS A 112 -2.24 -23.74 3.48
C LYS A 112 -3.38 -23.20 4.34
N ASN A 113 -3.07 -22.52 5.42
CA ASN A 113 -4.04 -21.95 6.35
C ASN A 113 -3.43 -20.82 7.18
N ALA A 114 -3.58 -19.60 6.69
CA ALA A 114 -3.06 -18.39 7.33
C ALA A 114 -3.64 -18.11 8.73
N LEU A 115 -4.74 -18.75 9.14
CA LEU A 115 -5.36 -18.52 10.44
C LEU A 115 -4.69 -19.30 11.58
N ILE A 116 -4.07 -20.44 11.28
CA ILE A 116 -3.61 -21.36 12.34
C ILE A 116 -2.56 -20.72 13.27
N GLU A 117 -1.64 -19.93 12.70
CA GLU A 117 -0.51 -19.36 13.45
C GLU A 117 -0.70 -17.88 13.84
N SER A 118 -1.86 -17.29 13.49
CA SER A 118 -2.11 -15.86 13.64
C SER A 118 -1.95 -15.36 15.09
N ASP A 119 -2.48 -16.08 16.04
CA ASP A 119 -2.40 -15.71 17.47
C ASP A 119 -0.97 -15.87 18.01
N ALA A 120 -0.29 -16.97 17.65
CA ALA A 120 1.07 -17.26 18.12
C ALA A 120 2.08 -16.22 17.62
N TYR A 121 1.92 -15.73 16.39
CA TYR A 121 2.82 -14.77 15.76
C TYR A 121 2.26 -13.35 15.75
N HIS A 122 1.09 -13.11 16.32
CA HIS A 122 0.48 -11.79 16.47
C HIS A 122 0.33 -11.02 15.16
N TYR A 123 -0.12 -11.68 14.09
CA TYR A 123 -0.52 -11.02 12.86
C TYR A 123 -2.04 -11.05 12.68
N LYS A 124 -2.57 -10.10 11.92
CA LYS A 124 -3.99 -10.03 11.59
C LYS A 124 -4.22 -10.53 10.18
N VAL A 125 -5.13 -11.49 10.03
CA VAL A 125 -5.58 -11.94 8.71
C VAL A 125 -6.64 -10.98 8.18
N SER A 126 -6.55 -10.63 6.90
CA SER A 126 -7.46 -9.73 6.20
C SER A 126 -7.79 -10.30 4.83
N ASP A 127 -9.08 -10.26 4.48
CA ASP A 127 -9.60 -10.65 3.18
C ASP A 127 -10.29 -9.44 2.51
N PRO A 128 -9.52 -8.51 1.94
CA PRO A 128 -10.07 -7.30 1.37
C PRO A 128 -10.83 -7.55 0.06
N TYR A 129 -10.48 -8.60 -0.69
CA TYR A 129 -11.13 -8.98 -1.93
C TYR A 129 -12.58 -9.42 -1.67
N ASN A 130 -12.78 -10.44 -0.85
CA ASN A 130 -14.13 -10.87 -0.50
C ASN A 130 -14.91 -9.79 0.27
N GLY A 131 -14.22 -9.02 1.11
CA GLY A 131 -14.82 -7.89 1.80
C GLY A 131 -15.34 -6.79 0.85
N HIS A 132 -14.69 -6.57 -0.31
CA HIS A 132 -15.15 -5.63 -1.33
C HIS A 132 -16.44 -6.10 -2.00
N PHE A 133 -16.53 -7.38 -2.33
CA PHE A 133 -17.71 -7.96 -2.98
C PHE A 133 -18.84 -8.33 -2.00
N GLY A 134 -18.68 -8.04 -0.72
CA GLY A 134 -19.67 -8.34 0.31
C GLY A 134 -19.71 -9.80 0.71
N TYR A 135 -18.72 -10.58 0.34
CA TYR A 135 -18.55 -11.96 0.75
C TYR A 135 -17.62 -12.06 1.96
N GLY A 136 -18.01 -12.82 2.92
CA GLY A 136 -17.14 -13.50 3.85
C GLY A 136 -16.60 -12.70 5.02
N ASN A 137 -16.48 -13.51 6.03
CA ASN A 137 -15.58 -13.33 7.15
C ASN A 137 -14.30 -14.09 6.81
N PRO A 138 -13.07 -13.51 6.95
CA PRO A 138 -11.80 -14.21 6.73
C PRO A 138 -11.70 -15.54 7.50
N GLU A 139 -12.37 -15.65 8.65
CA GLU A 139 -12.44 -16.88 9.45
C GLU A 139 -13.23 -18.01 8.76
N VAL A 140 -14.04 -17.69 7.74
CA VAL A 140 -14.93 -18.65 7.07
C VAL A 140 -14.50 -18.90 5.63
N THR A 141 -13.77 -17.97 5.00
CA THR A 141 -13.44 -18.02 3.57
C THR A 141 -12.11 -18.68 3.24
N MET A 142 -11.61 -19.51 4.12
CA MET A 142 -10.43 -20.34 3.86
C MET A 142 -10.61 -21.36 2.73
N ASP A 143 -11.82 -21.47 2.19
CA ASP A 143 -12.15 -22.36 1.07
C ASP A 143 -11.80 -21.79 -0.32
N PHE A 144 -11.19 -20.61 -0.40
CA PHE A 144 -10.54 -20.24 -1.65
C PHE A 144 -9.40 -21.21 -1.88
N ASN A 145 -9.70 -22.12 -2.68
CA ASN A 145 -9.03 -23.26 -3.20
C ASN A 145 -7.50 -23.15 -3.06
N ALA A 146 -6.95 -23.67 -1.99
CA ALA A 146 -5.50 -23.81 -1.81
C ALA A 146 -4.82 -24.56 -2.99
N GLN A 147 -5.60 -25.09 -3.91
CA GLN A 147 -5.16 -25.74 -5.13
C GLN A 147 -5.20 -24.82 -6.36
N ASP A 148 -5.84 -23.63 -6.26
CA ASP A 148 -5.78 -22.63 -7.32
C ASP A 148 -4.46 -21.84 -7.20
N PRO A 149 -3.55 -21.98 -8.18
CA PRO A 149 -2.24 -21.32 -8.10
C PRO A 149 -2.30 -19.78 -8.08
N VAL A 150 -3.43 -19.22 -8.47
CA VAL A 150 -3.64 -17.74 -8.48
C VAL A 150 -4.18 -17.25 -7.15
N HIS A 151 -5.07 -18.02 -6.50
CA HIS A 151 -5.72 -17.61 -5.25
C HIS A 151 -5.00 -18.11 -3.99
N ASN A 152 -3.92 -18.89 -4.12
CA ASN A 152 -3.18 -19.41 -2.97
C ASN A 152 -1.97 -18.57 -2.58
N LEU A 153 -1.91 -17.34 -3.07
CA LEU A 153 -0.88 -16.39 -2.72
C LEU A 153 -1.36 -15.47 -1.63
N ASP A 154 -0.50 -15.30 -0.64
CA ASP A 154 -0.71 -14.38 0.48
C ASP A 154 0.25 -13.20 0.37
N LEU A 155 -0.21 -12.03 0.76
CA LEU A 155 0.66 -10.86 0.96
C LEU A 155 0.93 -10.73 2.46
N LEU A 156 2.16 -11.03 2.86
CA LEU A 156 2.62 -10.84 4.23
C LEU A 156 3.12 -9.42 4.38
N ILE A 157 2.47 -8.63 5.21
CA ILE A 157 2.76 -7.20 5.35
C ILE A 157 3.32 -6.92 6.73
N ILE A 158 4.47 -6.25 6.76
CA ILE A 158 5.15 -5.81 7.97
C ILE A 158 5.13 -4.28 7.96
N HIS A 159 4.39 -3.67 8.87
CA HIS A 159 4.53 -2.24 9.15
C HIS A 159 5.77 -2.03 10.00
N GLY A 160 6.67 -1.23 9.50
CA GLY A 160 7.97 -0.99 10.10
C GLY A 160 7.92 -0.24 11.43
N SER A 161 9.03 -0.23 12.13
CA SER A 161 9.20 0.46 13.40
C SER A 161 10.56 1.13 13.49
N GLY A 162 10.56 2.41 13.87
CA GLY A 162 11.77 3.18 14.09
C GLY A 162 12.64 3.34 12.84
N LYS A 163 13.97 3.38 13.04
CA LYS A 163 14.93 3.58 11.94
C LYS A 163 15.19 2.32 11.11
N GLU A 164 14.93 1.16 11.67
CA GLU A 164 15.17 -0.14 11.03
C GLU A 164 14.00 -0.52 10.12
N GLY A 165 12.88 0.22 10.19
CA GLY A 165 11.72 -0.04 9.38
C GLY A 165 11.17 -1.45 9.61
N TRP A 166 10.85 -2.15 8.53
CA TRP A 166 10.34 -3.51 8.55
C TRP A 166 11.36 -4.57 9.03
N ARG A 167 12.66 -4.21 9.09
CA ARG A 167 13.73 -5.08 9.63
C ARG A 167 13.78 -5.06 11.15
N ALA A 168 13.02 -4.18 11.80
CA ALA A 168 13.00 -4.09 13.26
C ALA A 168 12.62 -5.43 13.88
N GLU A 169 13.24 -5.77 14.98
CA GLU A 169 12.96 -7.01 15.72
C GLU A 169 11.49 -7.09 16.12
N THR A 170 10.92 -5.95 16.52
CA THR A 170 9.52 -5.82 16.85
C THR A 170 8.87 -4.81 15.90
N PRO A 171 8.17 -5.27 14.84
CA PRO A 171 7.46 -4.40 13.92
C PRO A 171 6.25 -3.75 14.60
N LYS A 172 5.79 -2.63 14.04
CA LYS A 172 4.62 -1.90 14.52
C LYS A 172 3.33 -2.72 14.43
N ALA A 173 3.15 -3.42 13.30
CA ALA A 173 2.03 -4.31 13.06
C ALA A 173 2.37 -5.32 11.95
N LYS A 174 1.64 -6.43 11.93
CA LYS A 174 1.76 -7.46 10.90
C LYS A 174 0.39 -7.86 10.39
N PHE A 175 0.29 -8.06 9.08
CA PHE A 175 -0.94 -8.48 8.41
C PHE A 175 -0.65 -9.58 7.40
N VAL A 176 -1.62 -10.45 7.22
CA VAL A 176 -1.66 -11.43 6.13
C VAL A 176 -2.91 -11.14 5.31
N VAL A 177 -2.72 -10.72 4.07
CA VAL A 177 -3.82 -10.50 3.12
C VAL A 177 -3.97 -11.75 2.28
N ILE A 178 -5.17 -12.33 2.31
CA ILE A 178 -5.52 -13.59 1.65
C ILE A 178 -6.54 -13.39 0.53
N ASN A 179 -6.71 -14.40 -0.31
CA ASN A 179 -7.76 -14.51 -1.34
C ASN A 179 -7.74 -13.43 -2.44
N VAL A 180 -6.71 -12.65 -2.55
CA VAL A 180 -6.56 -11.72 -3.67
C VAL A 180 -5.99 -12.48 -4.86
N PRO A 181 -6.72 -12.56 -5.99
CA PRO A 181 -6.18 -13.17 -7.19
C PRO A 181 -5.11 -12.27 -7.80
N PHE A 182 -3.91 -12.76 -8.05
CA PHE A 182 -2.92 -11.98 -8.78
C PHE A 182 -1.79 -12.85 -9.37
N GLU A 183 -1.22 -12.36 -10.45
CA GLU A 183 -0.06 -12.94 -11.12
C GLU A 183 1.21 -12.12 -10.85
N LEU A 184 1.05 -10.82 -10.62
CA LEU A 184 2.13 -9.89 -10.34
C LEU A 184 1.67 -8.87 -9.29
N ALA A 185 2.59 -8.52 -8.39
CA ALA A 185 2.38 -7.43 -7.46
C ALA A 185 3.54 -6.43 -7.54
N THR A 186 3.23 -5.14 -7.47
CA THR A 186 4.18 -4.04 -7.54
C THR A 186 3.79 -2.93 -6.58
N VAL A 187 4.73 -2.03 -6.28
CA VAL A 187 4.43 -0.81 -5.51
C VAL A 187 3.81 0.22 -6.45
N ALA A 188 2.68 0.78 -6.05
CA ALA A 188 2.03 1.88 -6.73
C ALA A 188 1.87 3.08 -5.77
N HIS A 189 1.77 4.28 -6.34
CA HIS A 189 1.42 5.47 -5.57
C HIS A 189 -0.06 5.75 -5.74
N ALA A 190 -0.76 5.92 -4.62
CA ALA A 190 -2.18 6.25 -4.59
C ALA A 190 -2.41 7.52 -3.78
N THR A 191 -3.47 8.24 -4.08
CA THR A 191 -3.88 9.40 -3.30
C THR A 191 -5.10 9.03 -2.47
N LEU A 192 -4.92 8.91 -1.16
CA LEU A 192 -6.00 8.64 -0.21
C LEU A 192 -6.25 9.88 0.66
N LYS A 193 -7.47 10.44 0.59
CA LYS A 193 -7.83 11.63 1.39
C LYS A 193 -6.80 12.78 1.29
N LYS A 194 -6.32 13.04 0.09
CA LYS A 194 -5.31 14.08 -0.23
C LYS A 194 -3.88 13.78 0.27
N LYS A 195 -3.62 12.58 0.75
CA LYS A 195 -2.27 12.12 1.09
C LYS A 195 -1.79 11.13 0.03
N SER A 196 -0.55 11.26 -0.38
CA SER A 196 0.12 10.22 -1.18
C SER A 196 0.51 9.09 -0.24
N VAL A 197 0.13 7.87 -0.59
CA VAL A 197 0.47 6.65 0.13
C VAL A 197 0.96 5.61 -0.87
N ASN A 198 1.79 4.68 -0.42
CA ASN A 198 2.07 3.52 -1.23
C ASN A 198 0.92 2.53 -1.11
N ALA A 199 0.59 1.91 -2.23
CA ALA A 199 -0.37 0.84 -2.35
C ALA A 199 0.29 -0.35 -3.05
N ILE A 200 -0.28 -1.52 -2.90
CA ILE A 200 0.14 -2.71 -3.62
C ILE A 200 -0.76 -2.80 -4.85
N ARG A 201 -0.16 -2.62 -6.03
CA ARG A 201 -0.85 -2.89 -7.28
C ARG A 201 -0.69 -4.35 -7.60
N VAL A 202 -1.80 -5.01 -7.85
CA VAL A 202 -1.86 -6.40 -8.27
C VAL A 202 -2.41 -6.50 -9.69
N GLU A 203 -1.76 -7.30 -10.53
CA GLU A 203 -2.23 -7.65 -11.86
C GLU A 203 -2.94 -8.99 -11.75
N GLU A 204 -4.26 -8.99 -11.95
CA GLU A 204 -5.11 -10.18 -11.85
C GLU A 204 -5.19 -10.94 -13.17
N SER A 205 -4.95 -10.25 -14.28
CA SER A 205 -4.87 -10.77 -15.64
C SER A 205 -4.23 -9.73 -16.54
N ASP A 206 -4.02 -10.05 -17.81
CA ASP A 206 -3.48 -9.13 -18.82
C ASP A 206 -4.24 -7.80 -18.94
N THR A 207 -5.50 -7.76 -18.52
CA THR A 207 -6.38 -6.58 -18.67
C THR A 207 -6.93 -6.05 -17.35
N MET A 208 -6.71 -6.74 -16.26
CA MET A 208 -7.26 -6.37 -14.95
C MET A 208 -6.15 -6.13 -13.94
N SER A 209 -6.17 -4.97 -13.35
CA SER A 209 -5.33 -4.64 -12.20
C SER A 209 -6.16 -4.02 -11.09
N SER A 210 -5.72 -4.18 -9.86
CA SER A 210 -6.38 -3.65 -8.68
C SER A 210 -5.37 -3.09 -7.70
N LEU A 211 -5.86 -2.33 -6.73
CA LEU A 211 -5.04 -1.79 -5.65
C LEU A 211 -5.44 -2.40 -4.32
N ILE A 212 -4.44 -2.76 -3.52
CA ILE A 212 -4.59 -3.10 -2.12
C ILE A 212 -3.90 -2.00 -1.33
N PHE A 213 -4.65 -1.35 -0.44
CA PHE A 213 -4.17 -0.17 0.26
C PHE A 213 -4.66 -0.13 1.71
N TRP A 214 -3.92 0.56 2.56
CA TRP A 214 -4.25 0.79 3.96
C TRP A 214 -5.17 2.01 4.12
N ASP A 215 -6.35 1.83 4.73
CA ASP A 215 -7.31 2.93 4.95
C ASP A 215 -7.14 3.65 6.29
N GLY A 216 -6.09 3.29 7.05
CA GLY A 216 -5.82 3.74 8.41
C GLY A 216 -6.29 2.75 9.48
N LYS A 217 -7.01 1.68 9.11
CA LYS A 217 -7.52 0.65 10.03
C LYS A 217 -7.33 -0.77 9.51
N LYS A 218 -7.50 -0.98 8.21
CA LYS A 218 -7.38 -2.28 7.55
C LYS A 218 -7.00 -2.14 6.09
N TYR A 219 -6.54 -3.22 5.51
CA TYR A 219 -6.32 -3.30 4.07
C TYR A 219 -7.64 -3.36 3.33
N ARG A 220 -7.72 -2.64 2.21
CA ARG A 220 -8.87 -2.55 1.30
C ARG A 220 -8.46 -2.98 -0.09
N TYR A 221 -9.43 -3.42 -0.86
CA TYR A 221 -9.31 -3.75 -2.26
C TYR A 221 -10.09 -2.75 -3.10
N ALA A 222 -9.48 -2.27 -4.19
CA ALA A 222 -10.12 -1.40 -5.16
C ALA A 222 -9.83 -1.91 -6.58
N PRO A 223 -10.83 -2.41 -7.30
CA PRO A 223 -10.66 -2.90 -8.67
C PRO A 223 -10.35 -1.77 -9.65
N GLY A 224 -9.65 -2.10 -10.75
CA GLY A 224 -9.44 -1.21 -11.87
C GLY A 224 -8.34 -0.16 -11.69
N GLY A 225 -7.47 -0.29 -10.68
CA GLY A 225 -6.32 0.61 -10.50
C GLY A 225 -6.68 2.10 -10.40
N GLY A 226 -7.94 2.39 -10.07
CA GLY A 226 -8.51 3.73 -10.10
C GLY A 226 -8.00 4.65 -9.00
N THR A 227 -8.30 5.93 -9.16
CA THR A 227 -8.10 6.96 -8.14
C THR A 227 -8.93 6.60 -6.90
N LEU A 228 -8.29 6.48 -5.75
CA LEU A 228 -8.91 6.16 -4.47
C LEU A 228 -9.55 7.39 -3.83
#